data_d3ade3598bab8f4a11d757bf5dcde624
#
_entry.id   d3ade3598bab8f4a11d757bf5dcde624
#
_cell.length_a   1.000
_cell.length_b   1.000
_cell.length_c   1.000
_cell.angle_alpha   90.00
_cell.angle_beta   90.00
_cell.angle_gamma   90.00
#
_symmetry.space_group_name_H-M   'P 1'
#
loop_
_entity.id
_entity.type
_entity.pdbx_description
1 polymer ?
#
loop_
_entity_poly.entity_id
_entity_poly.type
_entity_poly.pdbx_seq_one_letter_code
_entity_poly.pdbx_strand_id
1 'polypeptide(L)'
;MHRQQSLKLTKPSIIKLSGNNAKVGRTPRSAAGPLTSLPLYPITSRILNPLQAILFLALALTPAMSADFSGQRAFDFTKKAVSFGERPSGSEAIAKTQAFILSQLKKLKCQITEDAFIAETPAGKVPMRNIIATFPGPSGRMIVVSGHYDTKPMPGFTGANDGGSSTGFLLELAHALNHAPRKHSIVLVFFDGEEAVRDWSDTDSLYGSRHLAMKWEAGKTLHKINALINVDMIGDANLDLQRNPNGSQTLTRLIWEVAAEKGYQRSFQNDYLAIEDDHIPFYRRGVSAVDLIDFNYGPGNSHWHTVADSLDKLSYKSFQVIGDVVLGTIMRLEKQ
;
A
#
# COMPACT_ATOMS: atom_id res chain seq x y z
N MET A 1 8.91 43.40 -4.79
CA MET A 1 9.28 43.08 -6.18
C MET A 1 9.83 41.66 -6.18
N HIS A 2 8.99 40.62 -6.33
CA HIS A 2 9.42 39.22 -6.41
C HIS A 2 9.20 38.77 -7.87
N ARG A 3 10.31 38.33 -8.49
CA ARG A 3 10.28 37.74 -9.83
C ARG A 3 9.78 36.30 -9.71
N GLN A 4 8.64 36.03 -10.30
CA GLN A 4 8.21 34.67 -10.64
C GLN A 4 9.12 34.11 -11.74
N GLN A 5 9.83 33.03 -11.46
CA GLN A 5 10.49 32.22 -12.49
C GLN A 5 9.48 31.16 -12.96
N SER A 6 8.99 31.37 -14.17
CA SER A 6 8.14 30.44 -14.90
C SER A 6 9.00 29.30 -15.44
N LEU A 7 8.80 28.07 -14.95
CA LEU A 7 9.35 26.86 -15.53
C LEU A 7 8.61 26.53 -16.84
N LYS A 8 9.34 26.62 -17.96
CA LYS A 8 8.85 26.19 -19.27
C LYS A 8 8.92 24.66 -19.35
N LEU A 9 7.77 24.02 -19.43
CA LEU A 9 7.62 22.62 -19.78
C LEU A 9 8.00 22.42 -21.26
N THR A 10 9.05 21.67 -21.54
CA THR A 10 9.40 21.18 -22.86
C THR A 10 8.59 19.92 -23.18
N LYS A 11 7.89 19.92 -24.30
CA LYS A 11 7.12 18.79 -24.82
C LYS A 11 8.05 17.62 -25.22
N PRO A 12 7.69 16.35 -24.93
CA PRO A 12 8.42 15.22 -25.43
C PRO A 12 8.12 14.95 -26.91
N SER A 13 9.17 14.65 -27.67
CA SER A 13 9.11 14.30 -29.09
C SER A 13 8.58 12.89 -29.28
N ILE A 14 7.63 12.74 -30.19
CA ILE A 14 7.02 11.46 -30.58
C ILE A 14 7.98 10.75 -31.56
N ILE A 15 8.51 9.59 -31.19
CA ILE A 15 9.23 8.69 -32.11
C ILE A 15 8.18 7.71 -32.71
N LYS A 16 7.98 7.83 -34.02
CA LYS A 16 7.21 6.85 -34.82
C LYS A 16 8.11 5.67 -35.13
N LEU A 17 7.75 4.48 -34.68
CA LEU A 17 8.30 3.23 -35.17
C LEU A 17 7.46 2.69 -36.31
N SER A 18 8.09 2.54 -37.49
CA SER A 18 7.50 1.96 -38.71
C SER A 18 7.39 0.45 -38.59
N GLY A 19 6.22 -0.08 -39.00
CA GLY A 19 5.97 -1.51 -39.06
C GLY A 19 6.70 -2.18 -40.25
N ASN A 20 7.15 -3.41 -40.00
CA ASN A 20 7.58 -4.33 -41.07
C ASN A 20 6.65 -5.55 -41.07
N ASN A 21 6.01 -5.72 -42.22
CA ASN A 21 5.21 -6.88 -42.61
C ASN A 21 6.08 -8.12 -42.78
N ALA A 22 5.76 -9.23 -42.12
CA ALA A 22 6.31 -10.54 -42.39
C ALA A 22 5.20 -11.48 -42.91
N LYS A 23 5.51 -12.16 -44.00
CA LYS A 23 4.65 -12.96 -44.86
C LYS A 23 4.16 -14.26 -44.20
N VAL A 24 2.92 -14.61 -44.54
CA VAL A 24 2.25 -15.89 -44.26
C VAL A 24 2.93 -17.01 -45.03
N GLY A 25 3.41 -18.04 -44.33
CA GLY A 25 3.91 -19.29 -44.86
C GLY A 25 2.88 -20.41 -44.74
N ARG A 26 2.62 -21.11 -45.85
CA ARG A 26 1.66 -22.21 -45.98
C ARG A 26 2.14 -23.47 -45.25
N THR A 27 1.23 -24.16 -44.60
CA THR A 27 1.39 -25.53 -44.03
C THR A 27 1.33 -26.61 -45.09
N PRO A 28 2.14 -27.68 -45.03
CA PRO A 28 1.93 -28.89 -45.82
C PRO A 28 1.00 -29.88 -45.09
N ARG A 29 0.15 -30.51 -45.88
CA ARG A 29 -0.71 -31.66 -45.50
C ARG A 29 0.17 -32.89 -45.17
N SER A 30 -0.12 -33.55 -44.04
CA SER A 30 0.41 -34.87 -43.73
C SER A 30 -0.66 -35.94 -43.81
N ALA A 31 -0.23 -37.11 -44.36
CA ALA A 31 -1.04 -38.25 -44.71
C ALA A 31 -1.48 -39.08 -43.50
N ALA A 32 -2.65 -39.69 -43.61
CA ALA A 32 -3.20 -40.63 -42.65
C ALA A 32 -2.49 -42.00 -42.74
N GLY A 33 -2.01 -42.50 -41.63
CA GLY A 33 -1.55 -43.90 -41.43
C GLY A 33 -2.58 -44.70 -40.63
N PRO A 34 -2.58 -46.05 -40.72
CA PRO A 34 -3.69 -46.91 -40.27
C PRO A 34 -3.72 -47.08 -38.74
N LEU A 35 -4.95 -47.14 -38.22
CA LEU A 35 -5.30 -47.40 -36.82
C LEU A 35 -4.92 -48.83 -36.42
N THR A 36 -3.94 -49.00 -35.52
CA THR A 36 -3.72 -50.24 -34.81
C THR A 36 -4.53 -50.24 -33.50
N SER A 37 -5.32 -51.29 -33.31
CA SER A 37 -6.18 -51.53 -32.16
C SER A 37 -5.36 -51.72 -30.88
N LEU A 38 -5.63 -50.90 -29.86
CA LEU A 38 -5.13 -51.09 -28.49
C LEU A 38 -6.04 -52.05 -27.71
N PRO A 39 -5.50 -52.92 -26.84
CA PRO A 39 -6.29 -53.85 -26.03
C PRO A 39 -7.05 -53.09 -24.91
N LEU A 40 -8.33 -53.44 -24.75
CA LEU A 40 -9.20 -53.01 -23.67
C LEU A 40 -8.76 -53.68 -22.36
N TYR A 41 -8.21 -52.89 -21.40
CA TYR A 41 -8.08 -53.34 -20.02
C TYR A 41 -9.40 -53.14 -19.27
N PRO A 42 -9.85 -54.09 -18.44
CA PRO A 42 -11.08 -53.93 -17.67
C PRO A 42 -10.89 -52.85 -16.60
N ILE A 43 -11.73 -51.85 -16.62
CA ILE A 43 -11.83 -50.83 -15.57
C ILE A 43 -12.49 -51.50 -14.35
N THR A 44 -11.69 -51.92 -13.38
CA THR A 44 -12.20 -52.29 -12.07
C THR A 44 -12.60 -51.00 -11.33
N SER A 45 -13.89 -50.76 -11.28
CA SER A 45 -14.47 -49.70 -10.43
C SER A 45 -14.23 -50.02 -8.96
N ARG A 46 -13.17 -49.47 -8.36
CA ARG A 46 -13.04 -49.45 -6.90
C ARG A 46 -14.09 -48.49 -6.35
N ILE A 47 -15.17 -49.04 -5.84
CA ILE A 47 -16.17 -48.32 -5.05
C ILE A 47 -15.43 -47.83 -3.80
N LEU A 48 -15.16 -46.54 -3.72
CA LEU A 48 -14.60 -45.89 -2.54
C LEU A 48 -15.59 -46.05 -1.38
N ASN A 49 -15.09 -46.59 -0.24
CA ASN A 49 -15.84 -46.76 0.98
C ASN A 49 -16.42 -45.39 1.40
N PRO A 50 -17.72 -45.26 1.75
CA PRO A 50 -18.36 -43.98 2.08
C PRO A 50 -17.65 -43.21 3.21
N LEU A 51 -16.94 -43.92 4.11
CA LEU A 51 -16.10 -43.31 5.14
C LEU A 51 -14.87 -42.57 4.58
N GLN A 52 -14.31 -43.01 3.45
CA GLN A 52 -13.19 -42.32 2.78
C GLN A 52 -13.67 -41.05 2.00
N ALA A 53 -14.89 -41.11 1.45
CA ALA A 53 -15.47 -39.94 0.78
C ALA A 53 -15.82 -38.81 1.78
N ILE A 54 -16.24 -39.15 3.01
CA ILE A 54 -16.52 -38.19 4.08
C ILE A 54 -15.22 -37.54 4.57
N LEU A 55 -14.12 -38.26 4.64
CA LEU A 55 -12.81 -37.73 5.05
C LEU A 55 -12.23 -36.74 4.01
N PHE A 56 -12.45 -36.96 2.70
CA PHE A 56 -12.04 -36.04 1.65
C PHE A 56 -12.94 -34.80 1.56
N LEU A 57 -14.22 -34.92 1.93
CA LEU A 57 -15.14 -33.77 1.92
C LEU A 57 -14.95 -32.86 3.15
N ALA A 58 -14.46 -33.39 4.27
CA ALA A 58 -14.16 -32.61 5.47
C ALA A 58 -12.89 -31.76 5.37
N LEU A 59 -11.98 -32.03 4.43
CA LEU A 59 -10.77 -31.23 4.20
C LEU A 59 -11.00 -30.00 3.29
N ALA A 60 -12.18 -29.86 2.69
CA ALA A 60 -12.49 -28.81 1.71
C ALA A 60 -13.28 -27.62 2.28
N LEU A 61 -13.61 -27.63 3.58
CA LEU A 61 -14.39 -26.58 4.24
C LEU A 61 -13.63 -25.99 5.43
N THR A 62 -12.39 -25.55 5.21
CA THR A 62 -11.89 -24.45 6.02
C THR A 62 -12.54 -23.18 5.47
N PRO A 63 -13.42 -22.49 6.22
CA PRO A 63 -13.84 -21.18 5.79
C PRO A 63 -12.57 -20.36 5.64
N ALA A 64 -12.28 -19.89 4.44
CA ALA A 64 -11.33 -18.83 4.25
C ALA A 64 -11.92 -17.65 5.04
N MET A 65 -11.44 -17.41 6.26
CA MET A 65 -11.77 -16.20 6.99
C MET A 65 -11.24 -15.05 6.16
N SER A 66 -12.14 -14.48 5.36
CA SER A 66 -11.90 -13.23 4.65
C SER A 66 -11.60 -12.19 5.72
N ALA A 67 -10.41 -11.63 5.67
CA ALA A 67 -10.14 -10.40 6.41
C ALA A 67 -11.10 -9.34 5.85
N ASP A 68 -12.04 -8.89 6.67
CA ASP A 68 -13.10 -7.97 6.23
C ASP A 68 -12.69 -6.54 6.59
N PHE A 69 -12.27 -5.78 5.56
CA PHE A 69 -11.93 -4.37 5.70
C PHE A 69 -13.19 -3.52 5.62
N SER A 70 -13.34 -2.55 6.51
CA SER A 70 -14.46 -1.62 6.51
C SER A 70 -14.00 -0.20 6.21
N GLY A 71 -14.28 0.29 5.01
CA GLY A 71 -14.00 1.68 4.64
C GLY A 71 -14.67 2.69 5.60
N GLN A 72 -15.84 2.35 6.15
CA GLN A 72 -16.49 3.21 7.12
C GLN A 72 -15.71 3.30 8.44
N ARG A 73 -15.18 2.18 8.96
CA ARG A 73 -14.35 2.21 10.19
C ARG A 73 -13.02 2.94 9.94
N ALA A 74 -12.40 2.75 8.77
CA ALA A 74 -11.20 3.50 8.39
C ALA A 74 -11.48 5.01 8.40
N PHE A 75 -12.57 5.45 7.80
CA PHE A 75 -13.00 6.84 7.82
C PHE A 75 -13.31 7.35 9.23
N ASP A 76 -13.91 6.53 10.11
CA ASP A 76 -14.17 6.91 11.50
C ASP A 76 -12.88 7.05 12.32
N PHE A 77 -11.86 6.21 12.07
CA PHE A 77 -10.53 6.37 12.64
C PHE A 77 -9.84 7.64 12.12
N THR A 78 -9.96 7.94 10.82
CA THR A 78 -9.48 9.19 10.23
C THR A 78 -10.11 10.40 10.90
N LYS A 79 -11.44 10.43 11.05
CA LYS A 79 -12.15 11.50 11.78
C LYS A 79 -11.59 11.69 13.19
N LYS A 80 -11.29 10.59 13.88
CA LYS A 80 -10.71 10.68 15.23
C LYS A 80 -9.30 11.25 15.22
N ALA A 81 -8.44 10.84 14.30
CA ALA A 81 -7.08 11.38 14.16
C ALA A 81 -7.12 12.89 13.85
N VAL A 82 -7.92 13.30 12.88
CA VAL A 82 -8.14 14.70 12.49
C VAL A 82 -8.68 15.55 13.65
N SER A 83 -9.50 14.97 14.54
CA SER A 83 -10.06 15.70 15.70
C SER A 83 -9.01 16.19 16.70
N PHE A 84 -7.76 15.73 16.61
CA PHE A 84 -6.65 16.24 17.43
C PHE A 84 -6.06 17.55 16.87
N GLY A 85 -6.46 17.96 15.68
CA GLY A 85 -6.00 19.19 15.01
C GLY A 85 -4.71 19.00 14.23
N GLU A 86 -3.98 20.08 14.05
CA GLU A 86 -2.66 20.11 13.41
C GLU A 86 -1.69 19.23 14.18
N ARG A 87 -1.03 18.29 13.49
CA ARG A 87 -0.21 17.23 14.11
C ARG A 87 1.24 17.24 13.64
N PRO A 88 1.91 18.40 13.54
CA PRO A 88 3.33 18.39 13.16
C PRO A 88 4.16 17.60 14.18
N SER A 89 5.21 16.95 13.70
CA SER A 89 6.14 16.19 14.54
C SER A 89 6.62 16.98 15.75
N GLY A 90 6.66 16.34 16.91
CA GLY A 90 7.05 16.96 18.17
C GLY A 90 5.96 17.76 18.88
N SER A 91 4.77 17.93 18.30
CA SER A 91 3.65 18.67 18.91
C SER A 91 2.89 17.87 19.96
N GLU A 92 2.07 18.56 20.78
CA GLU A 92 1.15 17.88 21.69
C GLU A 92 0.08 17.08 20.95
N ALA A 93 -0.39 17.57 19.80
CA ALA A 93 -1.40 16.90 18.98
C ALA A 93 -0.86 15.61 18.37
N ILE A 94 0.41 15.57 17.91
CA ILE A 94 1.02 14.31 17.43
C ILE A 94 1.13 13.30 18.57
N ALA A 95 1.46 13.72 19.81
CA ALA A 95 1.50 12.83 20.95
C ALA A 95 0.11 12.24 21.28
N LYS A 96 -0.97 13.01 21.14
CA LYS A 96 -2.35 12.52 21.27
C LYS A 96 -2.68 11.49 20.17
N THR A 97 -2.24 11.74 18.94
CA THR A 97 -2.40 10.81 17.82
C THR A 97 -1.63 9.51 18.04
N GLN A 98 -0.41 9.57 18.52
CA GLN A 98 0.40 8.40 18.91
C GLN A 98 -0.31 7.58 20.00
N ALA A 99 -0.80 8.24 21.05
CA ALA A 99 -1.54 7.59 22.11
C ALA A 99 -2.83 6.92 21.59
N PHE A 100 -3.52 7.56 20.68
CA PHE A 100 -4.70 7.00 20.02
C PHE A 100 -4.35 5.75 19.21
N ILE A 101 -3.36 5.81 18.30
CA ILE A 101 -2.88 4.67 17.51
C ILE A 101 -2.53 3.50 18.44
N LEU A 102 -1.70 3.74 19.43
CA LEU A 102 -1.28 2.72 20.41
C LEU A 102 -2.48 2.13 21.16
N SER A 103 -3.48 2.96 21.53
CA SER A 103 -4.68 2.49 22.23
C SER A 103 -5.54 1.53 21.39
N GLN A 104 -5.56 1.71 20.07
CA GLN A 104 -6.27 0.81 19.16
C GLN A 104 -5.47 -0.49 18.95
N LEU A 105 -4.17 -0.38 18.68
CA LEU A 105 -3.31 -1.54 18.44
C LEU A 105 -3.19 -2.47 19.66
N LYS A 106 -3.18 -1.92 20.88
CA LYS A 106 -3.16 -2.72 22.14
C LYS A 106 -4.37 -3.64 22.32
N LYS A 107 -5.45 -3.43 21.57
CA LYS A 107 -6.65 -4.29 21.59
C LYS A 107 -6.51 -5.51 20.66
N LEU A 108 -5.45 -5.56 19.86
CA LEU A 108 -5.25 -6.52 18.78
C LEU A 108 -4.11 -7.50 19.11
N LYS A 109 -4.10 -8.63 18.39
CA LYS A 109 -3.07 -9.67 18.53
C LYS A 109 -1.83 -9.37 17.69
N CYS A 110 -1.24 -8.20 17.87
CA CYS A 110 0.00 -7.79 17.21
C CYS A 110 1.09 -7.47 18.24
N GLN A 111 2.33 -7.58 17.80
CA GLN A 111 3.49 -7.08 18.53
C GLN A 111 3.68 -5.60 18.18
N ILE A 112 3.77 -4.74 19.20
CA ILE A 112 3.93 -3.30 18.99
C ILE A 112 5.38 -2.92 19.31
N THR A 113 6.01 -2.19 18.39
CA THR A 113 7.33 -1.58 18.60
C THR A 113 7.20 -0.08 18.38
N GLU A 114 7.70 0.70 19.34
CA GLU A 114 7.82 2.15 19.22
C GLU A 114 9.28 2.46 18.86
N ASP A 115 9.51 3.06 17.67
CA ASP A 115 10.82 3.41 17.14
C ASP A 115 11.03 4.92 17.31
N ALA A 116 11.41 5.32 18.51
CA ALA A 116 11.65 6.72 18.86
C ALA A 116 13.07 7.16 18.49
N PHE A 117 13.19 8.36 17.93
CA PHE A 117 14.46 8.97 17.55
C PHE A 117 14.38 10.50 17.62
N ILE A 118 15.54 11.16 17.52
CA ILE A 118 15.63 12.62 17.40
C ILE A 118 16.03 12.94 15.97
N ALA A 119 15.19 13.67 15.26
CA ALA A 119 15.49 14.16 13.92
C ALA A 119 16.20 15.52 13.99
N GLU A 120 17.27 15.68 13.19
CA GLU A 120 17.87 16.98 12.91
C GLU A 120 17.05 17.63 11.77
N THR A 121 16.38 18.74 12.07
CA THR A 121 15.52 19.44 11.13
C THR A 121 15.95 20.90 10.96
N PRO A 122 15.49 21.62 9.93
CA PRO A 122 15.74 23.06 9.78
C PRO A 122 15.21 23.92 10.94
N ALA A 123 14.30 23.39 11.77
CA ALA A 123 13.82 24.03 12.99
C ALA A 123 14.58 23.58 14.25
N GLY A 124 15.61 22.75 14.13
CA GLY A 124 16.38 22.16 15.22
C GLY A 124 16.03 20.70 15.47
N LYS A 125 16.35 20.21 16.66
CA LYS A 125 16.11 18.82 17.07
C LYS A 125 14.65 18.58 17.41
N VAL A 126 14.01 17.66 16.70
CA VAL A 126 12.60 17.30 16.90
C VAL A 126 12.51 15.82 17.30
N PRO A 127 11.86 15.50 18.45
CA PRO A 127 11.56 14.11 18.79
C PRO A 127 10.49 13.56 17.86
N MET A 128 10.78 12.42 17.23
CA MET A 128 9.88 11.70 16.33
C MET A 128 9.74 10.24 16.76
N ARG A 129 8.66 9.58 16.31
CA ARG A 129 8.39 8.20 16.71
C ARG A 129 7.62 7.45 15.62
N ASN A 130 8.23 6.47 14.97
CA ASN A 130 7.47 5.50 14.19
C ASN A 130 6.76 4.49 15.12
N ILE A 131 5.55 4.08 14.75
CA ILE A 131 4.80 3.02 15.44
C ILE A 131 4.68 1.83 14.50
N ILE A 132 5.13 0.66 14.96
CA ILE A 132 5.19 -0.55 14.16
C ILE A 132 4.32 -1.62 14.81
N ALA A 133 3.32 -2.13 14.07
CA ALA A 133 2.49 -3.24 14.48
C ALA A 133 2.79 -4.48 13.64
N THR A 134 3.34 -5.51 14.25
CA THR A 134 3.68 -6.78 13.58
C THR A 134 2.67 -7.86 13.91
N PHE A 135 2.02 -8.38 12.89
CA PHE A 135 1.21 -9.59 12.94
C PHE A 135 2.09 -10.76 12.48
N PRO A 136 2.60 -11.61 13.38
CA PRO A 136 3.61 -12.60 13.05
C PRO A 136 3.07 -13.71 12.14
N GLY A 137 3.88 -14.13 11.19
CA GLY A 137 3.70 -15.30 10.33
C GLY A 137 4.93 -16.21 10.35
N PRO A 138 4.79 -17.52 10.08
CA PRO A 138 5.84 -18.51 10.31
C PRO A 138 6.98 -18.52 9.27
N SER A 139 6.87 -17.85 8.13
CA SER A 139 7.80 -18.00 7.01
C SER A 139 9.16 -17.30 7.19
N GLY A 140 9.29 -16.40 8.18
CA GLY A 140 10.45 -15.51 8.32
C GLY A 140 10.51 -14.36 7.31
N ARG A 141 9.55 -14.27 6.39
CA ARG A 141 9.38 -13.17 5.42
C ARG A 141 8.30 -12.22 5.89
N MET A 142 8.26 -11.01 5.33
CA MET A 142 7.26 -10.02 5.70
C MET A 142 6.73 -9.23 4.50
N ILE A 143 5.50 -8.79 4.62
CA ILE A 143 4.85 -7.78 3.77
C ILE A 143 4.64 -6.56 4.65
N VAL A 144 5.08 -5.40 4.19
CA VAL A 144 4.96 -4.13 4.93
C VAL A 144 3.86 -3.31 4.27
N VAL A 145 2.98 -2.71 5.08
CA VAL A 145 2.06 -1.65 4.64
C VAL A 145 2.33 -0.44 5.52
N SER A 146 2.54 0.71 4.91
CA SER A 146 2.94 1.93 5.62
C SER A 146 2.15 3.15 5.19
N GLY A 147 2.29 4.22 5.95
CA GLY A 147 1.81 5.56 5.68
C GLY A 147 2.13 6.45 6.86
N HIS A 148 2.12 7.75 6.67
CA HIS A 148 2.44 8.70 7.71
C HIS A 148 1.22 9.14 8.54
N TYR A 149 1.46 9.74 9.69
CA TYR A 149 0.40 10.22 10.57
C TYR A 149 0.61 11.66 11.07
N ASP A 150 1.76 12.25 10.78
CA ASP A 150 2.05 13.66 11.02
C ASP A 150 1.35 14.56 9.99
N THR A 151 1.41 15.86 10.20
CA THR A 151 0.97 16.88 9.24
C THR A 151 2.05 17.91 9.07
N LYS A 152 2.05 18.55 7.90
CA LYS A 152 2.88 19.72 7.66
C LYS A 152 2.67 20.79 8.75
N PRO A 153 3.74 21.44 9.23
CA PRO A 153 3.64 22.53 10.21
C PRO A 153 3.10 23.79 9.55
N MET A 154 1.78 23.83 9.31
CA MET A 154 1.08 24.92 8.63
C MET A 154 -0.19 25.29 9.39
N PRO A 155 -0.40 26.57 9.77
CA PRO A 155 -1.57 27.00 10.52
C PRO A 155 -2.90 26.64 9.83
N GLY A 156 -3.80 26.00 10.55
CA GLY A 156 -5.12 25.58 10.08
C GLY A 156 -5.12 24.29 9.25
N PHE A 157 -3.96 23.70 8.97
CA PHE A 157 -3.86 22.46 8.20
C PHE A 157 -4.06 21.25 9.09
N THR A 158 -5.21 20.59 8.97
CA THR A 158 -5.53 19.41 9.77
C THR A 158 -5.18 18.09 9.07
N GLY A 159 -4.80 18.13 7.81
CA GLY A 159 -4.37 16.98 7.03
C GLY A 159 -5.38 15.84 7.12
N ALA A 160 -6.59 16.03 6.57
CA ALA A 160 -7.63 15.01 6.67
C ALA A 160 -7.34 13.84 5.73
N ASN A 161 -6.91 14.15 4.50
CA ASN A 161 -6.41 13.18 3.55
C ASN A 161 -4.92 12.92 3.80
N ASP A 162 -4.16 13.99 3.92
CA ASP A 162 -2.72 14.01 4.08
C ASP A 162 -2.32 13.68 5.53
N GLY A 163 -1.83 12.46 5.74
CA GLY A 163 -1.55 11.83 7.01
C GLY A 163 -2.78 11.29 7.77
N GLY A 164 -3.96 11.91 7.60
CA GLY A 164 -5.18 11.46 8.27
C GLY A 164 -5.74 10.18 7.65
N SER A 165 -5.80 10.10 6.32
CA SER A 165 -6.36 8.95 5.62
C SER A 165 -5.49 7.70 5.82
N SER A 166 -4.18 7.80 5.70
CA SER A 166 -3.25 6.70 5.96
C SER A 166 -3.33 6.20 7.41
N THR A 167 -3.45 7.11 8.39
CA THR A 167 -3.65 6.75 9.81
C THR A 167 -4.90 5.89 10.00
N GLY A 168 -6.04 6.35 9.50
CA GLY A 168 -7.31 5.63 9.64
C GLY A 168 -7.32 4.30 8.89
N PHE A 169 -6.76 4.27 7.70
CA PHE A 169 -6.60 3.09 6.89
C PHE A 169 -5.78 2.00 7.59
N LEU A 170 -4.59 2.35 8.09
CA LEU A 170 -3.70 1.40 8.75
C LEU A 170 -4.32 0.83 10.04
N LEU A 171 -5.07 1.64 10.80
CA LEU A 171 -5.80 1.16 11.97
C LEU A 171 -6.88 0.14 11.59
N GLU A 172 -7.65 0.41 10.53
CA GLU A 172 -8.66 -0.54 10.06
C GLU A 172 -8.00 -1.81 9.48
N LEU A 173 -6.90 -1.67 8.74
CA LEU A 173 -6.16 -2.81 8.24
C LEU A 173 -5.64 -3.69 9.39
N ALA A 174 -5.20 -3.08 10.50
CA ALA A 174 -4.82 -3.81 11.71
C ALA A 174 -5.99 -4.64 12.28
N HIS A 175 -7.20 -4.07 12.31
CA HIS A 175 -8.41 -4.79 12.73
C HIS A 175 -8.75 -5.94 11.78
N ALA A 176 -8.72 -5.72 10.47
CA ALA A 176 -8.98 -6.75 9.47
C ALA A 176 -7.98 -7.91 9.57
N LEU A 177 -6.72 -7.62 9.88
CA LEU A 177 -5.66 -8.62 10.02
C LEU A 177 -5.67 -9.37 11.35
N ASN A 178 -6.41 -8.92 12.37
CA ASN A 178 -6.28 -9.41 13.75
C ASN A 178 -6.42 -10.92 13.90
N HIS A 179 -7.30 -11.54 13.12
CA HIS A 179 -7.56 -12.99 13.15
C HIS A 179 -7.29 -13.68 11.80
N ALA A 180 -6.82 -12.95 10.78
CA ALA A 180 -6.56 -13.53 9.47
C ALA A 180 -5.40 -14.52 9.52
N PRO A 181 -5.53 -15.74 8.97
CA PRO A 181 -4.41 -16.67 8.81
C PRO A 181 -3.39 -16.05 7.84
N ARG A 182 -2.11 -16.31 8.10
CA ARG A 182 -1.02 -15.75 7.28
C ARG A 182 0.21 -16.65 7.27
N LYS A 183 0.92 -16.64 6.14
CA LYS A 183 2.21 -17.31 5.95
C LYS A 183 3.36 -16.36 6.30
N HIS A 184 3.29 -15.11 5.80
CA HIS A 184 4.28 -14.08 6.05
C HIS A 184 3.86 -13.20 7.23
N SER A 185 4.83 -12.58 7.90
CA SER A 185 4.49 -11.52 8.86
C SER A 185 3.93 -10.32 8.10
N ILE A 186 2.82 -9.76 8.57
CA ILE A 186 2.32 -8.49 8.06
C ILE A 186 2.72 -7.40 9.04
N VAL A 187 3.43 -6.40 8.55
CA VAL A 187 3.97 -5.30 9.35
C VAL A 187 3.32 -4.01 8.92
N LEU A 188 2.61 -3.37 9.83
CA LEU A 188 2.05 -2.04 9.60
C LEU A 188 2.97 -1.00 10.22
N VAL A 189 3.33 0.03 9.45
CA VAL A 189 4.22 1.10 9.90
C VAL A 189 3.52 2.44 9.78
N PHE A 190 3.32 3.09 10.89
CA PHE A 190 2.87 4.47 10.97
C PHE A 190 4.11 5.35 11.08
N PHE A 191 4.44 6.09 10.03
CA PHE A 191 5.61 6.97 10.00
C PHE A 191 5.31 8.32 10.64
N ASP A 192 6.30 8.85 11.39
CA ASP A 192 6.33 10.21 11.89
C ASP A 192 7.34 11.02 11.07
N GLY A 193 7.01 12.26 10.76
CA GLY A 193 7.92 13.15 10.06
C GLY A 193 8.13 12.77 8.59
N GLU A 194 7.07 12.43 7.89
CA GLU A 194 7.07 12.39 6.44
C GLU A 194 7.23 13.80 5.90
N GLU A 195 6.47 14.74 6.45
CA GLU A 195 6.35 16.11 6.03
C GLU A 195 7.62 16.94 6.23
N ALA A 196 7.90 17.78 5.25
CA ALA A 196 8.96 18.77 5.39
C ALA A 196 8.63 19.80 6.46
N VAL A 197 9.61 20.09 7.31
CA VAL A 197 9.48 21.13 8.34
C VAL A 197 9.50 22.53 7.73
N ARG A 198 10.25 22.73 6.64
CA ARG A 198 10.27 23.95 5.81
C ARG A 198 10.04 23.62 4.36
N ASP A 199 11.06 23.12 3.68
CA ASP A 199 11.05 22.91 2.24
C ASP A 199 11.44 21.45 1.92
N TRP A 200 10.64 20.80 1.10
CA TRP A 200 10.89 19.41 0.70
C TRP A 200 12.28 19.25 0.06
N SER A 201 13.05 18.34 0.65
CA SER A 201 14.39 18.02 0.18
C SER A 201 14.85 16.67 0.74
N ASP A 202 15.97 16.14 0.22
CA ASP A 202 16.59 14.90 0.72
C ASP A 202 16.94 14.94 2.23
N THR A 203 16.98 16.11 2.84
CA THR A 203 17.30 16.30 4.27
C THR A 203 16.16 16.86 5.09
N ASP A 204 15.13 17.42 4.47
CA ASP A 204 13.94 17.98 5.13
C ASP A 204 12.67 17.35 4.58
N SER A 205 12.47 16.08 4.86
CA SER A 205 11.29 15.24 4.63
C SER A 205 11.61 13.80 4.97
N LEU A 206 10.62 12.91 4.98
CA LEU A 206 10.76 11.45 5.08
C LEU A 206 11.63 11.00 6.28
N TYR A 207 11.61 11.77 7.38
CA TYR A 207 12.50 11.51 8.50
C TYR A 207 12.27 10.12 9.10
N GLY A 208 11.02 9.71 9.30
CA GLY A 208 10.65 8.44 9.88
C GLY A 208 11.04 7.25 9.01
N SER A 209 10.70 7.30 7.74
CA SER A 209 11.00 6.22 6.80
C SER A 209 12.50 6.11 6.51
N ARG A 210 13.21 7.22 6.38
CA ARG A 210 14.68 7.23 6.25
C ARG A 210 15.36 6.60 7.48
N HIS A 211 14.92 7.00 8.69
CA HIS A 211 15.43 6.44 9.93
C HIS A 211 15.21 4.92 9.99
N LEU A 212 13.98 4.47 9.75
CA LEU A 212 13.63 3.05 9.83
C LEU A 212 14.34 2.23 8.75
N ALA A 213 14.45 2.73 7.51
CA ALA A 213 15.14 2.05 6.43
C ALA A 213 16.61 1.83 6.75
N MET A 214 17.32 2.84 7.28
CA MET A 214 18.71 2.72 7.75
C MET A 214 18.83 1.71 8.90
N LYS A 215 17.94 1.77 9.88
CA LYS A 215 17.91 0.85 11.03
C LYS A 215 17.70 -0.60 10.59
N TRP A 216 16.77 -0.83 9.66
CA TRP A 216 16.48 -2.16 9.14
C TRP A 216 17.57 -2.69 8.20
N GLU A 217 18.28 -1.80 7.48
CA GLU A 217 19.47 -2.16 6.70
C GLU A 217 20.59 -2.65 7.62
N ALA A 218 20.94 -1.86 8.65
CA ALA A 218 21.95 -2.23 9.63
C ALA A 218 21.61 -3.53 10.36
N GLY A 219 20.34 -3.74 10.70
CA GLY A 219 19.82 -4.97 11.33
C GLY A 219 19.61 -6.13 10.36
N LYS A 220 19.98 -6.00 9.09
CA LYS A 220 19.76 -7.03 8.05
C LYS A 220 18.30 -7.47 7.96
N THR A 221 17.35 -6.54 8.10
CA THR A 221 15.91 -6.81 8.05
C THR A 221 15.34 -6.66 6.65
N LEU A 222 15.90 -5.74 5.83
CA LEU A 222 15.36 -5.39 4.52
C LEU A 222 15.20 -6.59 3.58
N HIS A 223 16.14 -7.56 3.61
CA HIS A 223 16.07 -8.75 2.76
C HIS A 223 14.88 -9.69 3.08
N LYS A 224 14.23 -9.51 4.25
CA LYS A 224 13.04 -10.27 4.62
C LYS A 224 11.76 -9.69 4.02
N ILE A 225 11.81 -8.47 3.49
CA ILE A 225 10.64 -7.77 2.95
C ILE A 225 10.36 -8.29 1.53
N ASN A 226 9.21 -8.93 1.34
CA ASN A 226 8.73 -9.36 0.03
C ASN A 226 8.15 -8.19 -0.76
N ALA A 227 7.42 -7.31 -0.07
CA ALA A 227 6.81 -6.12 -0.64
C ALA A 227 6.61 -5.06 0.45
N LEU A 228 6.72 -3.79 0.07
CA LEU A 228 6.29 -2.64 0.86
C LEU A 228 5.27 -1.84 0.04
N ILE A 229 4.10 -1.61 0.62
CA ILE A 229 3.02 -0.82 0.05
C ILE A 229 2.81 0.39 0.95
N ASN A 230 3.24 1.56 0.49
CA ASN A 230 2.92 2.81 1.15
C ASN A 230 1.55 3.29 0.71
N VAL A 231 0.79 3.94 1.59
CA VAL A 231 -0.50 4.55 1.27
C VAL A 231 -0.48 5.98 1.78
N ASP A 232 -0.77 6.92 0.90
CA ASP A 232 -0.91 8.33 1.21
C ASP A 232 -2.06 8.96 0.44
N MET A 233 -2.75 9.93 1.06
CA MET A 233 -3.85 10.71 0.47
C MET A 233 -4.93 9.85 -0.22
N ILE A 234 -5.28 8.70 0.37
CA ILE A 234 -6.15 7.68 -0.23
C ILE A 234 -7.65 7.86 0.06
N GLY A 235 -8.02 8.96 0.70
CA GLY A 235 -9.38 9.20 1.16
C GLY A 235 -10.24 10.05 0.23
N ASP A 236 -9.71 10.67 -0.82
CA ASP A 236 -10.46 11.56 -1.72
C ASP A 236 -11.74 10.91 -2.22
N ALA A 237 -12.84 11.66 -2.16
CA ALA A 237 -14.14 11.22 -2.66
C ALA A 237 -14.14 10.87 -4.17
N ASN A 238 -13.22 11.47 -4.92
CA ASN A 238 -12.99 11.22 -6.36
C ASN A 238 -11.70 10.43 -6.62
N LEU A 239 -11.42 9.44 -5.81
CA LEU A 239 -10.21 8.64 -5.83
C LEU A 239 -9.66 8.33 -7.24
N ASP A 240 -8.43 8.78 -7.53
CA ASP A 240 -7.81 8.76 -8.86
C ASP A 240 -6.29 8.50 -8.79
N LEU A 241 -5.91 7.24 -8.48
CA LEU A 241 -4.50 6.84 -8.36
C LEU A 241 -3.83 6.69 -9.72
N GLN A 242 -2.65 7.27 -9.85
CA GLN A 242 -1.76 7.12 -10.99
C GLN A 242 -0.62 6.15 -10.66
N ARG A 243 0.02 5.58 -11.69
CA ARG A 243 1.17 4.71 -11.50
C ARG A 243 2.40 5.54 -11.14
N ASN A 244 3.04 5.22 -10.03
CA ASN A 244 4.29 5.88 -9.66
C ASN A 244 5.49 5.15 -10.29
N PRO A 245 6.27 5.80 -11.20
CA PRO A 245 7.46 5.18 -11.79
C PRO A 245 8.63 5.05 -10.80
N ASN A 246 8.62 5.82 -9.71
CA ASN A 246 9.63 5.79 -8.64
C ASN A 246 9.41 4.62 -7.67
N GLY A 247 9.03 3.44 -8.16
CA GLY A 247 8.78 2.26 -7.35
C GLY A 247 8.87 0.97 -8.16
N SER A 248 8.60 -0.15 -7.49
CA SER A 248 8.61 -1.48 -8.10
C SER A 248 7.49 -1.65 -9.13
N GLN A 249 7.83 -1.60 -10.42
CA GLN A 249 6.86 -1.75 -11.51
C GLN A 249 6.18 -3.13 -11.52
N THR A 250 6.86 -4.16 -11.00
CA THR A 250 6.26 -5.50 -10.85
C THR A 250 5.18 -5.51 -9.78
N LEU A 251 5.43 -4.88 -8.63
CA LEU A 251 4.44 -4.77 -7.56
C LEU A 251 3.29 -3.84 -7.96
N THR A 252 3.58 -2.71 -8.62
CA THR A 252 2.55 -1.82 -9.19
C THR A 252 1.62 -2.58 -10.13
N ARG A 253 2.18 -3.39 -11.06
CA ARG A 253 1.37 -4.20 -11.97
C ARG A 253 0.46 -5.16 -11.23
N LEU A 254 0.98 -5.87 -10.23
CA LEU A 254 0.19 -6.80 -9.41
C LEU A 254 -0.99 -6.08 -8.72
N ILE A 255 -0.76 -4.90 -8.16
CA ILE A 255 -1.81 -4.11 -7.49
C ILE A 255 -2.89 -3.67 -8.49
N TRP A 256 -2.50 -3.17 -9.67
CA TRP A 256 -3.44 -2.78 -10.73
C TRP A 256 -4.25 -3.97 -11.28
N GLU A 257 -3.63 -5.16 -11.37
CA GLU A 257 -4.34 -6.40 -11.73
C GLU A 257 -5.39 -6.75 -10.66
N VAL A 258 -5.03 -6.68 -9.38
CA VAL A 258 -5.98 -6.91 -8.29
C VAL A 258 -7.12 -5.88 -8.31
N ALA A 259 -6.81 -4.61 -8.54
CA ALA A 259 -7.83 -3.56 -8.67
C ALA A 259 -8.79 -3.84 -9.83
N ALA A 260 -8.26 -4.28 -10.98
CA ALA A 260 -9.07 -4.63 -12.14
C ALA A 260 -9.98 -5.84 -11.88
N GLU A 261 -9.48 -6.90 -11.23
CA GLU A 261 -10.26 -8.08 -10.86
C GLU A 261 -11.41 -7.75 -9.88
N LYS A 262 -11.21 -6.73 -9.05
CA LYS A 262 -12.23 -6.23 -8.12
C LYS A 262 -13.20 -5.21 -8.74
N GLY A 263 -12.99 -4.82 -10.00
CA GLY A 263 -13.84 -3.86 -10.70
C GLY A 263 -13.52 -2.39 -10.39
N TYR A 264 -12.33 -2.09 -9.85
CA TYR A 264 -11.93 -0.74 -9.42
C TYR A 264 -11.06 0.01 -10.43
N GLN A 265 -11.10 -0.36 -11.73
CA GLN A 265 -10.28 0.24 -12.78
C GLN A 265 -10.46 1.77 -12.89
N ARG A 266 -11.62 2.30 -12.48
CA ARG A 266 -11.90 3.73 -12.53
C ARG A 266 -11.06 4.54 -11.55
N SER A 267 -10.63 3.93 -10.44
CA SER A 267 -9.81 4.56 -9.40
C SER A 267 -8.31 4.25 -9.58
N PHE A 268 -7.93 3.42 -10.57
CA PHE A 268 -6.54 3.01 -10.82
C PHE A 268 -6.19 3.31 -12.28
N GLN A 269 -5.69 4.51 -12.53
CA GLN A 269 -5.40 5.02 -13.86
C GLN A 269 -4.18 4.34 -14.50
N ASN A 270 -4.05 4.48 -15.82
CA ASN A 270 -2.93 3.91 -16.57
C ASN A 270 -1.82 4.90 -16.91
N ASP A 271 -2.01 6.15 -16.58
CA ASP A 271 -0.99 7.20 -16.69
C ASP A 271 0.00 7.14 -15.51
N TYR A 272 1.04 7.97 -15.59
CA TYR A 272 2.15 7.95 -14.65
C TYR A 272 2.36 9.34 -14.05
N LEU A 273 2.56 9.36 -12.73
CA LEU A 273 2.99 10.54 -11.99
C LEU A 273 4.14 10.15 -11.06
N ALA A 274 5.29 10.81 -11.22
CA ALA A 274 6.47 10.54 -10.41
C ALA A 274 6.35 11.30 -9.07
N ILE A 275 6.23 10.57 -7.98
CA ILE A 275 6.16 11.09 -6.61
C ILE A 275 7.31 10.47 -5.81
N GLU A 276 7.88 11.23 -4.88
CA GLU A 276 8.77 10.74 -3.82
C GLU A 276 8.02 10.78 -2.49
N ASP A 277 8.05 9.67 -1.76
CA ASP A 277 7.32 9.45 -0.53
C ASP A 277 8.03 8.38 0.33
N ASP A 278 7.48 7.99 1.46
CA ASP A 278 8.01 7.05 2.46
C ASP A 278 8.46 5.69 1.91
N HIS A 279 8.01 5.28 0.71
CA HIS A 279 8.50 4.09 0.02
C HIS A 279 9.93 4.25 -0.52
N ILE A 280 10.36 5.48 -0.85
CA ILE A 280 11.63 5.77 -1.53
C ILE A 280 12.87 5.33 -0.73
N PRO A 281 12.98 5.58 0.59
CA PRO A 281 14.13 5.12 1.36
C PRO A 281 14.34 3.60 1.31
N PHE A 282 13.26 2.84 1.20
CA PHE A 282 13.28 1.37 1.07
C PHE A 282 13.55 0.94 -0.36
N TYR A 283 12.91 1.57 -1.35
CA TYR A 283 13.10 1.27 -2.77
C TYR A 283 14.55 1.49 -3.20
N ARG A 284 15.16 2.60 -2.81
CA ARG A 284 16.60 2.89 -3.07
C ARG A 284 17.55 1.87 -2.42
N ARG A 285 17.08 1.07 -1.45
CA ARG A 285 17.81 -0.04 -0.79
C ARG A 285 17.44 -1.42 -1.32
N GLY A 286 16.77 -1.49 -2.47
CA GLY A 286 16.45 -2.74 -3.16
C GLY A 286 15.21 -3.47 -2.64
N VAL A 287 14.40 -2.86 -1.78
CA VAL A 287 13.10 -3.40 -1.40
C VAL A 287 12.10 -3.19 -2.54
N SER A 288 11.28 -4.21 -2.84
CA SER A 288 10.15 -4.05 -3.76
C SER A 288 9.08 -3.18 -3.09
N ALA A 289 9.19 -1.86 -3.28
CA ALA A 289 8.34 -0.87 -2.65
C ALA A 289 7.54 -0.08 -3.68
N VAL A 290 6.30 0.27 -3.33
CA VAL A 290 5.39 1.12 -4.12
C VAL A 290 4.71 2.12 -3.22
N ASP A 291 4.21 3.17 -3.85
CA ASP A 291 3.35 4.16 -3.26
C ASP A 291 1.99 4.16 -3.95
N LEU A 292 0.92 4.14 -3.16
CA LEU A 292 -0.45 4.31 -3.57
C LEU A 292 -0.91 5.67 -3.07
N ILE A 293 -0.83 6.66 -3.94
CA ILE A 293 -1.17 8.05 -3.63
C ILE A 293 -2.14 8.61 -4.66
N ASP A 294 -3.16 9.33 -4.20
CA ASP A 294 -3.98 10.19 -5.03
C ASP A 294 -3.47 11.61 -4.95
N PHE A 295 -2.65 12.00 -5.92
CA PHE A 295 -2.07 13.33 -6.01
C PHE A 295 -2.86 14.24 -6.96
N ASN A 296 -4.14 13.92 -7.21
CA ASN A 296 -5.08 14.75 -7.98
C ASN A 296 -6.22 15.27 -7.08
N TYR A 297 -5.86 15.75 -5.89
CA TYR A 297 -6.75 16.10 -4.80
C TYR A 297 -7.38 17.49 -4.95
N GLY A 298 -8.64 17.49 -5.41
CA GLY A 298 -9.38 18.69 -5.77
C GLY A 298 -8.95 19.29 -7.13
N PRO A 299 -9.68 20.27 -7.65
CA PRO A 299 -9.40 20.88 -8.95
C PRO A 299 -7.97 21.44 -9.04
N GLY A 300 -7.12 20.83 -9.88
CA GLY A 300 -5.72 21.22 -10.01
C GLY A 300 -4.91 21.01 -8.73
N ASN A 301 -5.22 20.00 -7.94
CA ASN A 301 -4.58 19.67 -6.67
C ASN A 301 -4.73 20.79 -5.60
N SER A 302 -5.83 21.51 -5.61
CA SER A 302 -6.04 22.71 -4.78
C SER A 302 -6.33 22.40 -3.30
N HIS A 303 -6.59 21.15 -2.94
CA HIS A 303 -6.82 20.77 -1.56
C HIS A 303 -5.52 20.37 -0.85
N TRP A 304 -4.51 19.90 -1.60
CA TRP A 304 -3.21 19.48 -1.06
C TRP A 304 -2.47 20.66 -0.42
N HIS A 305 -1.95 20.46 0.78
CA HIS A 305 -1.23 21.45 1.58
C HIS A 305 -2.00 22.78 1.73
N THR A 306 -3.31 22.69 1.92
CA THR A 306 -4.18 23.83 2.21
C THR A 306 -5.18 23.49 3.31
N VAL A 307 -5.80 24.51 3.90
CA VAL A 307 -6.90 24.34 4.88
C VAL A 307 -8.14 23.66 4.27
N ALA A 308 -8.18 23.49 2.95
CA ALA A 308 -9.24 22.76 2.26
C ALA A 308 -9.09 21.25 2.38
N ASP A 309 -7.95 20.73 2.85
CA ASP A 309 -7.82 19.30 3.20
C ASP A 309 -8.61 19.01 4.47
N SER A 310 -9.87 18.67 4.28
CA SER A 310 -10.87 18.50 5.33
C SER A 310 -11.76 17.28 5.10
N LEU A 311 -12.39 16.80 6.15
CA LEU A 311 -13.16 15.54 6.16
C LEU A 311 -14.31 15.48 5.14
N ASP A 312 -14.87 16.62 4.74
CA ASP A 312 -15.95 16.71 3.74
C ASP A 312 -15.47 16.43 2.30
N LYS A 313 -14.16 16.39 2.07
CA LYS A 313 -13.55 16.01 0.80
C LYS A 313 -13.36 14.49 0.68
N LEU A 314 -13.46 13.76 1.80
CA LEU A 314 -13.16 12.34 1.85
C LEU A 314 -14.42 11.48 1.74
N SER A 315 -14.23 10.23 1.30
CA SER A 315 -15.29 9.24 1.20
C SER A 315 -14.85 7.89 1.78
N TYR A 316 -15.67 7.31 2.66
CA TYR A 316 -15.45 5.94 3.14
C TYR A 316 -15.37 4.91 2.00
N LYS A 317 -15.95 5.21 0.82
CA LYS A 317 -15.88 4.34 -0.35
C LYS A 317 -14.45 4.23 -0.90
N SER A 318 -13.70 5.31 -0.85
CA SER A 318 -12.29 5.35 -1.30
C SER A 318 -11.43 4.48 -0.38
N PHE A 319 -11.62 4.58 0.92
CA PHE A 319 -10.98 3.67 1.89
C PHE A 319 -11.33 2.20 1.61
N GLN A 320 -12.61 1.90 1.27
CA GLN A 320 -13.03 0.54 0.94
C GLN A 320 -12.30 0.02 -0.32
N VAL A 321 -12.22 0.84 -1.37
CA VAL A 321 -11.50 0.49 -2.62
C VAL A 321 -10.04 0.15 -2.32
N ILE A 322 -9.33 1.01 -1.59
CA ILE A 322 -7.93 0.76 -1.23
C ILE A 322 -7.79 -0.46 -0.32
N GLY A 323 -8.67 -0.61 0.67
CA GLY A 323 -8.67 -1.76 1.58
C GLY A 323 -8.81 -3.09 0.85
N ASP A 324 -9.79 -3.17 -0.04
CA ASP A 324 -10.03 -4.36 -0.86
C ASP A 324 -8.83 -4.70 -1.76
N VAL A 325 -8.20 -3.69 -2.36
CA VAL A 325 -7.05 -3.88 -3.24
C VAL A 325 -5.81 -4.28 -2.46
N VAL A 326 -5.51 -3.61 -1.34
CA VAL A 326 -4.36 -3.92 -0.50
C VAL A 326 -4.49 -5.31 0.11
N LEU A 327 -5.65 -5.67 0.68
CA LEU A 327 -5.89 -7.04 1.18
C LEU A 327 -5.79 -8.09 0.06
N GLY A 328 -6.37 -7.83 -1.10
CA GLY A 328 -6.26 -8.72 -2.26
C GLY A 328 -4.80 -8.91 -2.71
N THR A 329 -4.00 -7.84 -2.67
CA THR A 329 -2.57 -7.89 -2.98
C THR A 329 -1.80 -8.70 -1.93
N ILE A 330 -2.05 -8.48 -0.64
CA ILE A 330 -1.47 -9.28 0.45
C ILE A 330 -1.78 -10.76 0.22
N MET A 331 -3.04 -11.12 -0.05
CA MET A 331 -3.44 -12.50 -0.32
C MET A 331 -2.73 -13.13 -1.54
N ARG A 332 -2.40 -12.34 -2.56
CA ARG A 332 -1.60 -12.78 -3.72
C ARG A 332 -0.14 -13.03 -3.34
N LEU A 333 0.46 -12.12 -2.58
CA LEU A 333 1.84 -12.22 -2.10
C LEU A 333 2.02 -13.38 -1.11
N GLU A 334 1.01 -13.70 -0.31
CA GLU A 334 0.98 -14.85 0.61
C GLU A 334 1.09 -16.22 -0.10
N LYS A 335 0.74 -16.28 -1.38
CA LYS A 335 0.79 -17.51 -2.20
C LYS A 335 2.16 -17.74 -2.87
N GLN A 336 3.01 -16.71 -2.86
CA GLN A 336 4.38 -16.79 -3.40
C GLN A 336 5.34 -17.30 -2.33
#